data_82acff3e90b98c00d69e309307ca22a2
#
_entry.id   82acff3e90b98c00d69e309307ca22a2
#
_cell.length_a   1.000
_cell.length_b   1.000
_cell.length_c   1.000
_cell.angle_alpha   90.00
_cell.angle_beta   90.00
_cell.angle_gamma   90.00
#
_symmetry.space_group_name_H-M   'P 1'
#
loop_
_entity.id
_entity.type
_entity.pdbx_description
1 polymer ?
#
loop_
_entity_poly.entity_id
_entity_poly.type
_entity_poly.pdbx_seq_one_letter_code
_entity_poly.pdbx_strand_id
1 'polypeptide(L)'
;MIENFPRLLVATEFPPNGSGGGAAIVRQMLQGWPADKLHWWSLYPDADAHFGQQVQSHDTIQIPRRLMPFVRLHRLKSSVLERFWVPWASRHLRQTIRKIRPEVIWAIPSGWSIRPLAAVISESKTGVHVSIHDYPDDLRAVRVMGEKRCREVARLVDVCYAKATTRDAISQSMVEDLQARTGRGGEVSHAGLRPSDLEFLEHRIEKHPSSIRIAFVGSISAEETFIAFVNAITSIQPQLTRPVTLEIFSAHSYATRPWFDPSWMHERGNLADPEFTAALRECDWGFAPMSLRDDDPRHRFSLSTKFVSYLSAGLPIITMGHPETGVVQLAKEYSVGLCLKSTNRPAIDEEILRVLSISNAWEKFGPEIVRCAYAEFDQAQLKSSLWANFQRCAMVTARSK
;
A
#
# COMPACT_ATOMS: atom_id res chain seq x y z
N MET A 1 -23.82 -12.48 4.04
CA MET A 1 -23.53 -11.51 5.14
C MET A 1 -23.14 -12.29 6.38
N ILE A 2 -22.18 -11.79 7.17
CA ILE A 2 -21.78 -12.42 8.44
C ILE A 2 -22.87 -12.15 9.47
N GLU A 3 -23.56 -13.18 9.94
CA GLU A 3 -24.61 -13.03 10.97
C GLU A 3 -24.03 -12.79 12.39
N ASN A 4 -22.78 -13.19 12.63
CA ASN A 4 -22.14 -13.01 13.94
C ASN A 4 -20.67 -12.59 13.79
N PHE A 5 -20.40 -11.29 13.99
CA PHE A 5 -19.06 -10.73 13.99
C PHE A 5 -18.27 -11.16 15.22
N PRO A 6 -17.09 -11.76 15.09
CA PRO A 6 -16.24 -12.06 16.23
C PRO A 6 -15.68 -10.79 16.85
N ARG A 7 -15.32 -10.86 18.15
CA ARG A 7 -14.60 -9.81 18.84
C ARG A 7 -13.17 -9.75 18.31
N LEU A 8 -12.85 -8.66 17.61
CA LEU A 8 -11.62 -8.44 16.86
C LEU A 8 -10.68 -7.49 17.61
N LEU A 9 -9.43 -7.90 17.79
CA LEU A 9 -8.34 -7.03 18.19
C LEU A 9 -7.45 -6.76 16.98
N VAL A 10 -7.44 -5.52 16.48
CA VAL A 10 -6.49 -5.04 15.47
C VAL A 10 -5.20 -4.62 16.18
N ALA A 11 -4.06 -5.14 15.76
CA ALA A 11 -2.76 -4.88 16.36
C ALA A 11 -1.77 -4.37 15.30
N THR A 12 -1.42 -3.09 15.38
CA THR A 12 -0.66 -2.35 14.36
C THR A 12 0.38 -1.44 14.97
N GLU A 13 1.23 -0.83 14.15
CA GLU A 13 2.07 0.29 14.58
C GLU A 13 1.27 1.60 14.67
N PHE A 14 0.36 1.83 13.73
CA PHE A 14 -0.46 3.05 13.61
C PHE A 14 -1.79 2.95 14.37
N PRO A 15 -2.36 4.10 14.79
CA PRO A 15 -3.67 4.16 15.46
C PRO A 15 -4.84 3.98 14.46
N PRO A 16 -6.10 3.80 14.95
CA PRO A 16 -7.31 3.67 14.11
C PRO A 16 -7.49 4.81 13.10
N ASN A 17 -7.13 6.04 13.50
CA ASN A 17 -7.18 7.24 12.65
C ASN A 17 -5.83 7.59 11.98
N GLY A 18 -4.88 6.66 11.94
CA GLY A 18 -3.56 6.86 11.35
C GLY A 18 -3.63 7.28 9.88
N SER A 19 -2.67 8.11 9.47
CA SER A 19 -2.45 8.47 8.07
C SER A 19 -1.58 7.43 7.34
N GLY A 20 -1.66 7.43 6.00
CA GLY A 20 -0.85 6.56 5.14
C GLY A 20 -1.60 5.37 4.57
N GLY A 21 -1.01 4.74 3.55
CA GLY A 21 -1.65 3.69 2.75
C GLY A 21 -2.10 2.47 3.56
N GLY A 22 -1.24 1.95 4.43
CA GLY A 22 -1.58 0.80 5.28
C GLY A 22 -2.77 1.07 6.21
N ALA A 23 -2.80 2.26 6.84
CA ALA A 23 -3.92 2.65 7.71
C ALA A 23 -5.24 2.81 6.90
N ALA A 24 -5.16 3.37 5.69
CA ALA A 24 -6.30 3.50 4.80
C ALA A 24 -6.87 2.13 4.39
N ILE A 25 -6.02 1.18 4.04
CA ILE A 25 -6.42 -0.20 3.72
C ILE A 25 -7.17 -0.81 4.90
N VAL A 26 -6.62 -0.73 6.12
CA VAL A 26 -7.24 -1.32 7.30
C VAL A 26 -8.62 -0.72 7.58
N ARG A 27 -8.74 0.61 7.50
CA ARG A 27 -10.07 1.27 7.66
C ARG A 27 -11.06 0.83 6.59
N GLN A 28 -10.62 0.74 5.34
CA GLN A 28 -11.45 0.29 4.23
C GLN A 28 -11.98 -1.14 4.46
N MET A 29 -11.12 -2.05 4.92
CA MET A 29 -11.47 -3.44 5.20
C MET A 29 -12.39 -3.59 6.41
N LEU A 30 -12.32 -2.67 7.38
CA LEU A 30 -13.17 -2.66 8.58
C LEU A 30 -14.49 -1.90 8.39
N GLN A 31 -14.71 -1.28 7.25
CA GLN A 31 -15.94 -0.55 6.99
C GLN A 31 -17.16 -1.48 7.10
N GLY A 32 -18.06 -1.18 8.06
CA GLY A 32 -19.20 -2.02 8.39
C GLY A 32 -18.96 -3.06 9.49
N TRP A 33 -17.74 -3.13 10.07
CA TRP A 33 -17.50 -3.93 11.27
C TRP A 33 -18.13 -3.25 12.49
N PRO A 34 -18.87 -3.98 13.37
CA PRO A 34 -19.49 -3.39 14.57
C PRO A 34 -18.44 -2.78 15.51
N ALA A 35 -18.62 -1.51 15.87
CA ALA A 35 -17.69 -0.76 16.70
C ALA A 35 -17.54 -1.36 18.11
N ASP A 36 -18.60 -1.92 18.69
CA ASP A 36 -18.65 -2.59 19.99
C ASP A 36 -17.87 -3.91 20.03
N LYS A 37 -17.52 -4.46 18.85
CA LYS A 37 -16.70 -5.68 18.71
C LYS A 37 -15.31 -5.42 18.20
N LEU A 38 -14.95 -4.16 17.97
CA LEU A 38 -13.67 -3.74 17.42
C LEU A 38 -12.80 -3.09 18.50
N HIS A 39 -11.65 -3.70 18.75
CA HIS A 39 -10.64 -3.20 19.66
C HIS A 39 -9.34 -2.96 18.91
N TRP A 40 -8.54 -1.99 19.40
CA TRP A 40 -7.28 -1.64 18.74
C TRP A 40 -6.12 -1.58 19.72
N TRP A 41 -4.96 -2.03 19.29
CA TRP A 41 -3.69 -1.86 19.97
C TRP A 41 -2.68 -1.26 19.01
N SER A 42 -1.99 -0.20 19.42
CA SER A 42 -0.99 0.46 18.57
C SER A 42 0.17 1.06 19.35
N LEU A 43 1.21 1.49 18.59
CA LEU A 43 2.39 2.17 19.15
C LEU A 43 2.22 3.70 19.22
N TYR A 44 1.20 4.24 18.57
CA TYR A 44 0.92 5.67 18.56
C TYR A 44 -0.51 5.92 19.03
N PRO A 45 -0.73 7.02 19.80
CA PRO A 45 -2.07 7.47 20.14
C PRO A 45 -2.80 7.97 18.89
N ASP A 46 -4.11 8.10 19.00
CA ASP A 46 -4.89 8.77 17.98
C ASP A 46 -4.37 10.20 17.80
N ALA A 47 -4.05 10.54 16.55
CA ALA A 47 -3.84 11.91 16.13
C ALA A 47 -5.19 12.40 15.60
N ASP A 48 -5.64 13.56 16.02
CA ASP A 48 -6.89 14.25 15.67
C ASP A 48 -8.03 13.44 15.00
N ALA A 49 -9.21 13.51 15.58
CA ALA A 49 -10.38 12.64 15.36
C ALA A 49 -11.06 12.69 13.96
N HIS A 50 -10.47 13.31 12.95
CA HIS A 50 -11.17 13.56 11.67
C HIS A 50 -11.31 12.37 10.73
N PHE A 51 -10.57 11.28 10.93
CA PHE A 51 -10.61 10.09 10.06
C PHE A 51 -10.80 8.76 10.82
N GLY A 52 -11.33 8.82 12.03
CA GLY A 52 -11.31 7.68 12.94
C GLY A 52 -12.26 6.55 12.58
N GLN A 53 -11.75 5.34 12.46
CA GLN A 53 -12.53 4.13 12.64
C GLN A 53 -13.08 4.13 14.08
N GLN A 54 -14.39 4.07 14.27
CA GLN A 54 -14.97 3.90 15.60
C GLN A 54 -14.57 2.55 16.19
N VAL A 55 -14.04 2.56 17.39
CA VAL A 55 -13.57 1.37 18.10
C VAL A 55 -14.11 1.36 19.52
N GLN A 56 -14.37 0.17 20.09
CA GLN A 56 -14.79 0.00 21.48
C GLN A 56 -13.70 0.39 22.48
N SER A 57 -12.44 0.08 22.16
CA SER A 57 -11.28 0.49 22.97
C SER A 57 -10.02 0.59 22.13
N HIS A 58 -9.14 1.51 22.51
CA HIS A 58 -7.82 1.69 21.92
C HIS A 58 -6.75 1.73 23.03
N ASP A 59 -5.94 0.67 23.10
CA ASP A 59 -4.81 0.57 24.02
C ASP A 59 -3.52 0.95 23.27
N THR A 60 -2.76 1.91 23.81
CA THR A 60 -1.52 2.39 23.19
C THR A 60 -0.31 2.20 24.07
N ILE A 61 0.85 1.94 23.44
CA ILE A 61 2.14 1.89 24.10
C ILE A 61 3.19 2.62 23.28
N GLN A 62 3.53 3.82 23.70
CA GLN A 62 4.40 4.70 22.93
C GLN A 62 5.88 4.35 23.11
N ILE A 63 6.64 4.50 22.03
CA ILE A 63 8.09 4.56 22.13
C ILE A 63 8.47 5.92 22.72
N PRO A 64 9.28 5.96 23.81
CA PRO A 64 9.71 7.23 24.37
C PRO A 64 10.41 8.10 23.33
N ARG A 65 9.97 9.36 23.14
CA ARG A 65 10.49 10.27 22.10
C ARG A 65 12.01 10.37 22.08
N ARG A 66 12.66 10.34 23.25
CA ARG A 66 14.13 10.39 23.38
C ARG A 66 14.83 9.14 22.82
N LEU A 67 14.13 8.02 22.73
CA LEU A 67 14.64 6.75 22.20
C LEU A 67 14.27 6.54 20.74
N MET A 68 13.49 7.43 20.13
CA MET A 68 13.20 7.33 18.69
C MET A 68 14.51 7.27 17.88
N PRO A 69 14.72 6.25 17.02
CA PRO A 69 16.02 5.99 16.39
C PRO A 69 16.32 6.83 15.15
N PHE A 70 15.55 7.90 14.89
CA PHE A 70 15.69 8.70 13.65
C PHE A 70 16.87 9.67 13.61
N VAL A 71 17.62 9.82 14.72
CA VAL A 71 18.73 10.79 14.84
C VAL A 71 19.92 10.14 15.55
N ARG A 72 20.97 10.90 15.80
CA ARG A 72 22.23 10.45 16.44
C ARG A 72 22.08 9.28 17.43
N LEU A 73 23.02 8.34 17.42
CA LEU A 73 23.08 7.16 18.29
C LEU A 73 21.97 6.10 18.01
N HIS A 74 21.45 6.03 16.79
CA HIS A 74 20.38 5.12 16.42
C HIS A 74 20.65 3.65 16.79
N ARG A 75 21.88 3.14 16.65
CA ARG A 75 22.25 1.76 17.03
C ARG A 75 22.11 1.53 18.53
N LEU A 76 22.58 2.48 19.35
CA LEU A 76 22.46 2.38 20.82
C LEU A 76 20.99 2.47 21.23
N LYS A 77 20.24 3.45 20.71
CA LYS A 77 18.81 3.60 20.99
C LYS A 77 18.02 2.35 20.60
N SER A 78 18.27 1.79 19.43
CA SER A 78 17.65 0.54 19.00
C SER A 78 17.97 -0.63 19.94
N SER A 79 19.23 -0.74 20.41
CA SER A 79 19.59 -1.78 21.40
C SER A 79 18.87 -1.61 22.73
N VAL A 80 18.70 -0.36 23.19
CA VAL A 80 17.93 -0.05 24.41
C VAL A 80 16.47 -0.41 24.23
N LEU A 81 15.88 -0.04 23.09
CA LEU A 81 14.50 -0.40 22.77
C LEU A 81 14.30 -1.92 22.72
N GLU A 82 15.18 -2.64 22.05
CA GLU A 82 15.11 -4.12 21.97
C GLU A 82 15.23 -4.78 23.34
N ARG A 83 16.12 -4.27 24.22
CA ARG A 83 16.37 -4.86 25.53
C ARG A 83 15.28 -4.60 26.56
N PHE A 84 14.67 -3.41 26.54
CA PHE A 84 13.76 -2.94 27.59
C PHE A 84 12.34 -2.67 27.10
N TRP A 85 12.20 -1.93 26.03
CA TRP A 85 10.89 -1.51 25.53
C TRP A 85 10.11 -2.66 24.84
N VAL A 86 10.77 -3.48 24.03
CA VAL A 86 10.11 -4.61 23.35
C VAL A 86 9.52 -5.62 24.32
N PRO A 87 10.22 -6.08 25.40
CA PRO A 87 9.61 -6.93 26.40
C PRO A 87 8.42 -6.29 27.13
N TRP A 88 8.52 -4.98 27.39
CA TRP A 88 7.43 -4.22 28.00
C TRP A 88 6.22 -4.11 27.06
N ALA A 89 6.43 -3.75 25.79
CA ALA A 89 5.38 -3.69 24.77
C ALA A 89 4.71 -5.06 24.55
N SER A 90 5.49 -6.14 24.52
CA SER A 90 4.95 -7.52 24.43
C SER A 90 4.10 -7.88 25.65
N ARG A 91 4.53 -7.49 26.85
CA ARG A 91 3.73 -7.69 28.07
C ARG A 91 2.42 -6.89 28.03
N HIS A 92 2.49 -5.65 27.59
CA HIS A 92 1.31 -4.79 27.44
C HIS A 92 0.31 -5.39 26.45
N LEU A 93 0.76 -5.85 25.27
CA LEU A 93 -0.11 -6.51 24.30
C LEU A 93 -0.75 -7.79 24.89
N ARG A 94 0.00 -8.62 25.63
CA ARG A 94 -0.56 -9.78 26.33
C ARG A 94 -1.62 -9.37 27.37
N GLN A 95 -1.42 -8.26 28.09
CA GLN A 95 -2.41 -7.74 29.05
C GLN A 95 -3.68 -7.27 28.32
N THR A 96 -3.54 -6.53 27.19
CA THR A 96 -4.66 -6.15 26.34
C THR A 96 -5.44 -7.36 25.85
N ILE A 97 -4.77 -8.41 25.35
CA ILE A 97 -5.43 -9.66 24.93
C ILE A 97 -6.18 -10.33 26.08
N ARG A 98 -5.60 -10.39 27.28
CA ARG A 98 -6.26 -10.98 28.46
C ARG A 98 -7.48 -10.17 28.91
N LYS A 99 -7.42 -8.84 28.85
CA LYS A 99 -8.50 -7.92 29.20
C LYS A 99 -9.66 -8.03 28.22
N ILE A 100 -9.37 -7.96 26.92
CA ILE A 100 -10.37 -7.93 25.84
C ILE A 100 -10.92 -9.34 25.58
N ARG A 101 -10.09 -10.38 25.70
CA ARG A 101 -10.39 -11.76 25.31
C ARG A 101 -10.92 -11.84 23.87
N PRO A 102 -10.14 -11.35 22.89
CA PRO A 102 -10.58 -11.34 21.49
C PRO A 102 -10.79 -12.76 20.98
N GLU A 103 -11.67 -12.92 20.02
CA GLU A 103 -11.87 -14.18 19.31
C GLU A 103 -10.93 -14.26 18.09
N VAL A 104 -10.50 -13.09 17.61
CA VAL A 104 -9.54 -12.94 16.49
C VAL A 104 -8.56 -11.83 16.83
N ILE A 105 -7.29 -12.06 16.51
CA ILE A 105 -6.27 -11.01 16.46
C ILE A 105 -5.91 -10.78 14.99
N TRP A 106 -6.13 -9.57 14.50
CA TRP A 106 -5.63 -9.13 13.20
C TRP A 106 -4.34 -8.33 13.39
N ALA A 107 -3.22 -8.94 13.04
CA ALA A 107 -1.90 -8.36 13.22
C ALA A 107 -1.34 -7.85 11.89
N ILE A 108 -0.87 -6.59 11.88
CA ILE A 108 -0.21 -5.96 10.72
C ILE A 108 1.21 -5.58 11.17
N PRO A 109 2.17 -6.50 11.05
CA PRO A 109 3.54 -6.26 11.47
C PRO A 109 4.22 -5.19 10.60
N SER A 110 4.48 -4.02 11.19
CA SER A 110 5.20 -2.92 10.54
C SER A 110 6.11 -2.22 11.56
N GLY A 111 7.23 -1.69 11.11
CA GLY A 111 8.17 -0.92 11.92
C GLY A 111 8.51 -1.57 13.26
N TRP A 112 8.31 -0.83 14.35
CA TRP A 112 8.61 -1.31 15.71
C TRP A 112 7.57 -2.26 16.29
N SER A 113 6.37 -2.37 15.71
CA SER A 113 5.35 -3.34 16.15
C SER A 113 5.71 -4.79 15.82
N ILE A 114 6.57 -5.04 14.84
CA ILE A 114 6.98 -6.39 14.40
C ILE A 114 7.48 -7.24 15.59
N ARG A 115 8.31 -6.68 16.44
CA ARG A 115 8.94 -7.41 17.55
C ARG A 115 7.95 -7.87 18.63
N PRO A 116 7.12 -6.98 19.21
CA PRO A 116 6.11 -7.42 20.19
C PRO A 116 5.05 -8.32 19.57
N LEU A 117 4.68 -8.10 18.29
CA LEU A 117 3.72 -8.97 17.59
C LEU A 117 4.31 -10.37 17.40
N ALA A 118 5.53 -10.52 16.91
CA ALA A 118 6.18 -11.82 16.75
C ALA A 118 6.26 -12.61 18.07
N ALA A 119 6.62 -11.93 19.17
CA ALA A 119 6.69 -12.54 20.50
C ALA A 119 5.32 -13.03 21.01
N VAL A 120 4.24 -12.34 20.67
CA VAL A 120 2.89 -12.67 21.12
C VAL A 120 2.21 -13.70 20.22
N ILE A 121 2.35 -13.55 18.90
CA ILE A 121 1.77 -14.46 17.90
C ILE A 121 2.32 -15.88 18.07
N SER A 122 3.61 -16.02 18.36
CA SER A 122 4.28 -17.33 18.54
C SER A 122 3.69 -18.17 19.69
N GLU A 123 3.07 -17.52 20.68
CA GLU A 123 2.53 -18.15 21.88
C GLU A 123 0.99 -18.09 21.96
N SER A 124 0.34 -17.45 20.96
CA SER A 124 -1.10 -17.18 21.00
C SER A 124 -1.92 -18.45 20.85
N LYS A 125 -2.91 -18.63 21.74
CA LYS A 125 -3.99 -19.60 21.58
C LYS A 125 -5.21 -19.03 20.87
N THR A 126 -5.29 -17.71 20.76
CA THR A 126 -6.29 -17.00 19.95
C THR A 126 -5.91 -17.11 18.48
N GLY A 127 -6.87 -17.38 17.62
CA GLY A 127 -6.63 -17.39 16.17
C GLY A 127 -6.14 -16.03 15.67
N VAL A 128 -5.06 -16.06 14.90
CA VAL A 128 -4.39 -14.86 14.40
C VAL A 128 -4.47 -14.82 12.89
N HIS A 129 -4.93 -13.70 12.36
CA HIS A 129 -4.74 -13.32 10.96
C HIS A 129 -3.58 -12.34 10.85
N VAL A 130 -2.67 -12.57 9.92
CA VAL A 130 -1.51 -11.69 9.67
C VAL A 130 -1.57 -11.13 8.26
N SER A 131 -1.56 -9.79 8.15
CA SER A 131 -1.46 -9.09 6.86
C SER A 131 -0.10 -8.40 6.73
N ILE A 132 0.61 -8.65 5.63
CA ILE A 132 1.89 -8.01 5.33
C ILE A 132 1.68 -6.95 4.26
N HIS A 133 1.77 -5.68 4.68
CA HIS A 133 1.56 -4.53 3.78
C HIS A 133 2.86 -3.94 3.25
N ASP A 134 3.96 -4.07 4.00
CA ASP A 134 5.27 -3.54 3.62
C ASP A 134 6.34 -4.63 3.73
N TYR A 135 7.25 -4.65 2.77
CA TYR A 135 8.39 -5.54 2.84
C TYR A 135 9.39 -5.05 3.91
N PRO A 136 9.85 -5.93 4.82
CA PRO A 136 10.65 -5.50 5.97
C PRO A 136 12.07 -5.05 5.63
N ASP A 137 12.61 -5.45 4.47
CA ASP A 137 13.94 -5.08 4.00
C ASP A 137 13.88 -3.81 3.13
N ASP A 138 13.83 -2.65 3.79
CA ASP A 138 13.99 -1.37 3.11
C ASP A 138 15.50 -0.97 3.14
N LEU A 139 16.06 -0.59 1.98
CA LEU A 139 17.42 -0.08 1.86
C LEU A 139 17.69 1.12 2.81
N ARG A 140 16.66 1.93 3.10
CA ARG A 140 16.74 3.01 4.08
C ARG A 140 16.93 2.47 5.50
N ALA A 141 16.20 1.42 5.85
CA ALA A 141 16.33 0.75 7.14
C ALA A 141 17.72 0.10 7.27
N VAL A 142 18.25 -0.50 6.20
CA VAL A 142 19.61 -1.05 6.18
C VAL A 142 20.65 0.03 6.45
N ARG A 143 20.55 1.20 5.83
CA ARG A 143 21.46 2.32 6.07
C ARG A 143 21.42 2.81 7.53
N VAL A 144 20.27 2.79 8.15
CA VAL A 144 20.07 3.30 9.52
C VAL A 144 20.35 2.24 10.57
N MET A 145 19.79 1.03 10.44
CA MET A 145 19.86 -0.02 11.45
C MET A 145 21.01 -1.02 11.24
N GLY A 146 21.52 -1.13 10.01
CA GLY A 146 22.49 -2.09 9.56
C GLY A 146 21.85 -3.42 9.15
N GLU A 147 22.50 -4.09 8.22
CA GLU A 147 22.01 -5.28 7.50
C GLU A 147 21.63 -6.45 8.43
N LYS A 148 22.44 -6.71 9.48
CA LYS A 148 22.16 -7.79 10.45
C LYS A 148 20.80 -7.59 11.11
N ARG A 149 20.48 -6.37 11.56
CA ARG A 149 19.20 -6.07 12.21
C ARG A 149 18.03 -6.13 11.24
N CYS A 150 18.23 -5.68 10.01
CA CYS A 150 17.17 -5.82 8.98
C CYS A 150 16.86 -7.30 8.73
N ARG A 151 17.87 -8.17 8.61
CA ARG A 151 17.66 -9.62 8.51
C ARG A 151 16.94 -10.22 9.74
N GLU A 152 17.24 -9.74 10.94
CA GLU A 152 16.53 -10.17 12.16
C GLU A 152 15.05 -9.75 12.12
N VAL A 153 14.77 -8.52 11.68
CA VAL A 153 13.38 -8.03 11.52
C VAL A 153 12.62 -8.83 10.47
N ALA A 154 13.24 -9.09 9.31
CA ALA A 154 12.66 -9.91 8.26
C ALA A 154 12.29 -11.32 8.78
N ARG A 155 13.18 -11.97 9.54
CA ARG A 155 12.88 -13.26 10.18
C ARG A 155 11.70 -13.20 11.16
N LEU A 156 11.53 -12.08 11.87
CA LEU A 156 10.38 -11.93 12.77
C LEU A 156 9.07 -11.78 11.98
N VAL A 157 9.09 -11.12 10.82
CA VAL A 157 7.94 -11.10 9.91
C VAL A 157 7.63 -12.49 9.41
N ASP A 158 8.66 -13.27 9.00
CA ASP A 158 8.48 -14.66 8.60
C ASP A 158 7.87 -15.51 9.72
N VAL A 159 8.28 -15.29 10.96
CA VAL A 159 7.68 -15.96 12.13
C VAL A 159 6.21 -15.58 12.30
N CYS A 160 5.86 -14.29 12.19
CA CYS A 160 4.47 -13.84 12.25
C CYS A 160 3.64 -14.54 11.17
N TYR A 161 4.12 -14.51 9.93
CA TYR A 161 3.44 -15.09 8.78
C TYR A 161 3.28 -16.61 8.92
N ALA A 162 4.35 -17.32 9.27
CA ALA A 162 4.34 -18.79 9.41
C ALA A 162 3.42 -19.29 10.54
N LYS A 163 3.36 -18.55 11.65
CA LYS A 163 2.58 -18.91 12.85
C LYS A 163 1.11 -18.47 12.81
N ALA A 164 0.75 -17.61 11.86
CA ALA A 164 -0.62 -17.16 11.68
C ALA A 164 -1.57 -18.33 11.35
N THR A 165 -2.80 -18.24 11.85
CA THR A 165 -3.90 -19.17 11.47
C THR A 165 -4.27 -18.96 10.01
N THR A 166 -4.49 -17.70 9.62
CA THR A 166 -4.70 -17.24 8.27
C THR A 166 -3.80 -16.06 7.95
N ARG A 167 -3.50 -15.81 6.69
CA ARG A 167 -2.53 -14.77 6.31
C ARG A 167 -2.77 -14.26 4.91
N ASP A 168 -2.37 -13.02 4.69
CA ASP A 168 -2.33 -12.38 3.39
C ASP A 168 -1.11 -11.47 3.23
N ALA A 169 -0.89 -11.02 2.00
CA ALA A 169 0.08 -9.98 1.67
C ALA A 169 -0.45 -9.08 0.55
N ILE A 170 0.19 -7.92 0.38
CA ILE A 170 -0.32 -6.84 -0.49
C ILE A 170 -0.22 -7.15 -1.99
N SER A 171 0.57 -8.14 -2.39
CA SER A 171 0.77 -8.52 -3.80
C SER A 171 1.05 -10.01 -3.95
N GLN A 172 0.78 -10.54 -5.14
CA GLN A 172 1.05 -11.93 -5.46
C GLN A 172 2.55 -12.27 -5.33
N SER A 173 3.43 -11.40 -5.82
CA SER A 173 4.89 -11.58 -5.69
C SER A 173 5.36 -11.62 -4.24
N MET A 174 4.72 -10.85 -3.33
CA MET A 174 5.02 -10.90 -1.90
C MET A 174 4.51 -12.20 -1.27
N VAL A 175 3.33 -12.69 -1.66
CA VAL A 175 2.82 -14.00 -1.21
C VAL A 175 3.77 -15.13 -1.62
N GLU A 176 4.25 -15.12 -2.85
CA GLU A 176 5.18 -16.13 -3.37
C GLU A 176 6.54 -16.09 -2.65
N ASP A 177 7.10 -14.91 -2.42
CA ASP A 177 8.33 -14.75 -1.64
C ASP A 177 8.17 -15.22 -0.19
N LEU A 178 7.07 -14.83 0.47
CA LEU A 178 6.77 -15.29 1.83
C LEU A 178 6.54 -16.81 1.88
N GLN A 179 5.89 -17.39 0.89
CA GLN A 179 5.72 -18.84 0.77
C GLN A 179 7.05 -19.54 0.58
N ALA A 180 7.92 -19.03 -0.28
CA ALA A 180 9.26 -19.61 -0.49
C ALA A 180 10.10 -19.60 0.80
N ARG A 181 10.02 -18.54 1.61
CA ARG A 181 10.77 -18.40 2.86
C ARG A 181 10.17 -19.18 4.04
N THR A 182 8.84 -19.26 4.11
CA THR A 182 8.14 -19.80 5.28
C THR A 182 7.52 -21.18 5.07
N GLY A 183 7.41 -21.64 3.84
CA GLY A 183 6.66 -22.83 3.47
C GLY A 183 5.13 -22.69 3.64
N ARG A 184 4.62 -21.45 3.79
CA ARG A 184 3.20 -21.16 4.03
C ARG A 184 2.65 -20.24 2.96
N GLY A 185 1.66 -20.71 2.20
CA GLY A 185 0.90 -19.88 1.28
C GLY A 185 -0.03 -18.90 2.00
N GLY A 186 -0.45 -17.86 1.31
CA GLY A 186 -1.40 -16.85 1.77
C GLY A 186 -2.30 -16.37 0.64
N GLU A 187 -3.17 -15.42 0.95
CA GLU A 187 -4.04 -14.75 -0.01
C GLU A 187 -3.46 -13.37 -0.35
N VAL A 188 -3.92 -12.75 -1.44
CA VAL A 188 -3.61 -11.36 -1.75
C VAL A 188 -4.70 -10.47 -1.16
N SER A 189 -4.30 -9.42 -0.45
CA SER A 189 -5.22 -8.44 0.13
C SER A 189 -4.61 -7.04 0.10
N HIS A 190 -5.31 -6.10 -0.52
CA HIS A 190 -4.87 -4.72 -0.70
C HIS A 190 -6.05 -3.74 -0.71
N ALA A 191 -5.80 -2.46 -0.99
CA ALA A 191 -6.87 -1.48 -1.17
C ALA A 191 -7.75 -1.87 -2.37
N GLY A 192 -9.07 -1.80 -2.18
CA GLY A 192 -10.06 -2.05 -3.23
C GLY A 192 -10.70 -0.76 -3.74
N LEU A 193 -11.44 -0.89 -4.84
CA LEU A 193 -12.29 0.14 -5.42
C LEU A 193 -13.67 0.10 -4.76
N ARG A 194 -14.21 1.25 -4.45
CA ARG A 194 -15.57 1.38 -3.92
C ARG A 194 -16.60 1.00 -4.99
N PRO A 195 -17.80 0.55 -4.62
CA PRO A 195 -18.87 0.28 -5.60
C PRO A 195 -19.13 1.46 -6.54
N SER A 196 -19.07 2.70 -6.01
CA SER A 196 -19.24 3.91 -6.82
C SER A 196 -18.12 4.16 -7.83
N ASP A 197 -16.92 3.66 -7.57
CA ASP A 197 -15.79 3.75 -8.51
C ASP A 197 -15.96 2.71 -9.63
N LEU A 198 -16.45 1.50 -9.31
CA LEU A 198 -16.76 0.46 -10.28
C LEU A 198 -17.91 0.89 -11.20
N GLU A 199 -18.99 1.43 -10.62
CA GLU A 199 -20.13 2.00 -11.39
C GLU A 199 -19.67 3.13 -12.32
N PHE A 200 -18.78 4.01 -11.86
CA PHE A 200 -18.20 5.04 -12.73
C PHE A 200 -17.47 4.45 -13.92
N LEU A 201 -16.69 3.37 -13.73
CA LEU A 201 -15.95 2.73 -14.82
C LEU A 201 -16.86 2.16 -15.90
N GLU A 202 -18.02 1.59 -15.53
CA GLU A 202 -19.00 1.04 -16.46
C GLU A 202 -19.68 2.14 -17.31
N HIS A 203 -19.83 3.35 -16.75
CA HIS A 203 -20.53 4.45 -17.39
C HIS A 203 -19.60 5.58 -17.83
N ARG A 204 -18.27 5.34 -17.84
CA ARG A 204 -17.30 6.36 -18.22
C ARG A 204 -17.51 6.80 -19.67
N ILE A 205 -17.83 8.09 -19.81
CA ILE A 205 -17.96 8.73 -21.12
C ILE A 205 -16.57 9.09 -21.63
N GLU A 206 -16.36 8.82 -22.91
CA GLU A 206 -15.17 9.18 -23.63
C GLU A 206 -14.98 10.70 -23.66
N LYS A 207 -13.74 11.15 -23.56
CA LYS A 207 -13.32 12.53 -23.71
C LYS A 207 -12.42 12.66 -24.93
N HIS A 208 -12.60 13.72 -25.68
CA HIS A 208 -11.69 14.11 -26.76
C HIS A 208 -10.96 15.40 -26.35
N PRO A 209 -9.96 15.33 -25.45
CA PRO A 209 -9.30 16.50 -24.93
C PRO A 209 -8.39 17.15 -25.97
N SER A 210 -8.29 18.47 -25.94
CA SER A 210 -7.35 19.24 -26.75
C SER A 210 -5.88 19.10 -26.30
N SER A 211 -5.65 18.56 -25.10
CA SER A 211 -4.34 18.28 -24.53
C SER A 211 -4.31 16.87 -23.92
N ILE A 212 -3.11 16.33 -23.70
CA ILE A 212 -2.89 15.05 -23.01
C ILE A 212 -2.50 15.37 -21.56
N ARG A 213 -3.33 14.99 -20.60
CA ARG A 213 -3.08 15.20 -19.18
C ARG A 213 -2.60 13.90 -18.53
N ILE A 214 -1.37 13.89 -18.00
CA ILE A 214 -0.80 12.75 -17.31
C ILE A 214 -0.83 13.02 -15.80
N ALA A 215 -1.48 12.15 -15.03
CA ALA A 215 -1.52 12.27 -13.57
C ALA A 215 -0.32 11.58 -12.91
N PHE A 216 0.28 12.26 -11.95
CA PHE A 216 1.18 11.66 -10.96
C PHE A 216 0.64 11.90 -9.55
N VAL A 217 0.47 10.83 -8.76
CA VAL A 217 -0.14 10.88 -7.42
C VAL A 217 0.87 10.53 -6.32
N GLY A 218 0.93 11.33 -5.26
CA GLY A 218 1.73 11.08 -4.05
C GLY A 218 3.21 11.45 -4.19
N SER A 219 4.09 10.80 -3.41
CA SER A 219 5.52 11.12 -3.40
C SER A 219 6.30 10.37 -4.48
N ILE A 220 7.39 11.00 -4.97
CA ILE A 220 8.35 10.40 -5.88
C ILE A 220 9.30 9.53 -5.07
N SER A 221 9.10 8.22 -5.10
CA SER A 221 9.96 7.24 -4.41
C SER A 221 11.04 6.66 -5.33
N ALA A 222 10.78 6.59 -6.64
CA ALA A 222 11.69 6.14 -7.69
C ALA A 222 12.11 7.34 -8.56
N GLU A 223 12.98 8.22 -8.02
CA GLU A 223 13.34 9.49 -8.66
C GLU A 223 14.02 9.29 -10.01
N GLU A 224 14.91 8.30 -10.11
CA GLU A 224 15.61 7.97 -11.37
C GLU A 224 14.61 7.63 -12.49
N THR A 225 13.66 6.77 -12.21
CA THR A 225 12.61 6.36 -13.15
C THR A 225 11.69 7.53 -13.51
N PHE A 226 11.34 8.35 -12.50
CA PHE A 226 10.52 9.53 -12.73
C PHE A 226 11.21 10.54 -13.65
N ILE A 227 12.49 10.85 -13.41
CA ILE A 227 13.28 11.78 -14.24
C ILE A 227 13.44 11.22 -15.66
N ALA A 228 13.68 9.93 -15.82
CA ALA A 228 13.78 9.31 -17.14
C ALA A 228 12.49 9.51 -17.96
N PHE A 229 11.33 9.35 -17.32
CA PHE A 229 10.04 9.61 -17.94
C PHE A 229 9.84 11.08 -18.31
N VAL A 230 10.13 12.01 -17.38
CA VAL A 230 10.05 13.46 -17.63
C VAL A 230 10.91 13.87 -18.83
N ASN A 231 12.15 13.39 -18.86
CA ASN A 231 13.06 13.65 -19.98
C ASN A 231 12.54 13.07 -21.30
N ALA A 232 11.90 11.90 -21.27
CA ALA A 232 11.30 11.29 -22.46
C ALA A 232 10.15 12.16 -22.98
N ILE A 233 9.23 12.58 -22.12
CA ILE A 233 8.14 13.48 -22.50
C ILE A 233 8.68 14.77 -23.12
N THR A 234 9.66 15.42 -22.48
CA THR A 234 10.27 16.66 -23.01
C THR A 234 10.83 16.46 -24.42
N SER A 235 11.44 15.30 -24.71
CA SER A 235 12.01 14.99 -26.04
C SER A 235 10.95 14.75 -27.10
N ILE A 236 9.83 14.11 -26.77
CA ILE A 236 8.80 13.73 -27.74
C ILE A 236 7.72 14.81 -27.94
N GLN A 237 7.58 15.76 -27.00
CA GLN A 237 6.57 16.81 -27.06
C GLN A 237 6.46 17.49 -28.46
N PRO A 238 7.56 17.86 -29.13
CA PRO A 238 7.48 18.47 -30.46
C PRO A 238 6.90 17.57 -31.57
N GLN A 239 6.84 16.25 -31.30
CA GLN A 239 6.33 15.26 -32.26
C GLN A 239 4.85 14.91 -32.01
N LEU A 240 4.29 15.32 -30.88
CA LEU A 240 2.90 15.06 -30.52
C LEU A 240 1.98 16.11 -31.14
N THR A 241 0.81 15.69 -31.61
CA THR A 241 -0.22 16.56 -32.18
C THR A 241 -0.98 17.36 -31.16
N ARG A 242 -0.95 16.89 -29.87
CA ARG A 242 -1.59 17.54 -28.73
C ARG A 242 -0.55 17.88 -27.67
N PRO A 243 -0.63 19.04 -27.01
CA PRO A 243 0.28 19.37 -25.91
C PRO A 243 0.10 18.42 -24.75
N VAL A 244 1.20 18.11 -24.06
CA VAL A 244 1.18 17.25 -22.84
C VAL A 244 1.31 18.12 -21.63
N THR A 245 0.54 17.79 -20.56
CA THR A 245 0.73 18.32 -19.20
C THR A 245 0.91 17.21 -18.20
N LEU A 246 1.73 17.44 -17.16
CA LEU A 246 1.91 16.55 -16.02
C LEU A 246 1.26 17.18 -14.80
N GLU A 247 0.17 16.59 -14.33
CA GLU A 247 -0.60 17.02 -13.18
C GLU A 247 -0.09 16.28 -11.92
N ILE A 248 0.56 17.00 -11.00
CA ILE A 248 1.23 16.42 -9.82
C ILE A 248 0.36 16.61 -8.58
N PHE A 249 -0.28 15.54 -8.13
CA PHE A 249 -1.10 15.49 -6.91
C PHE A 249 -0.24 15.02 -5.73
N SER A 250 0.37 15.94 -5.01
CA SER A 250 1.30 15.62 -3.92
C SER A 250 1.25 16.66 -2.80
N ALA A 251 1.46 16.19 -1.56
CA ALA A 251 1.68 17.08 -0.41
C ALA A 251 3.08 17.72 -0.43
N HIS A 252 4.00 17.22 -1.28
CA HIS A 252 5.35 17.75 -1.45
C HIS A 252 5.39 18.68 -2.66
N SER A 253 6.10 19.80 -2.53
CA SER A 253 6.42 20.66 -3.68
C SER A 253 7.71 20.19 -4.35
N TYR A 254 7.70 20.23 -5.65
CA TYR A 254 8.82 19.88 -6.53
C TYR A 254 9.29 21.09 -7.39
N ALA A 255 8.70 22.26 -7.23
CA ALA A 255 8.99 23.47 -8.02
C ALA A 255 10.47 23.90 -8.01
N THR A 256 11.24 23.50 -6.99
CA THR A 256 12.68 23.80 -6.88
C THR A 256 13.57 22.71 -7.47
N ARG A 257 13.01 21.65 -8.02
CA ARG A 257 13.78 20.54 -8.58
C ARG A 257 14.29 20.89 -9.97
N PRO A 258 15.54 20.52 -10.33
CA PRO A 258 16.13 20.84 -11.65
C PRO A 258 15.36 20.29 -12.85
N TRP A 259 14.57 19.24 -12.66
CA TRP A 259 13.77 18.60 -13.70
C TRP A 259 12.35 19.19 -13.81
N PHE A 260 11.93 20.07 -12.88
CA PHE A 260 10.59 20.65 -12.91
C PHE A 260 10.51 21.80 -13.90
N ASP A 261 9.58 21.73 -14.85
CA ASP A 261 9.30 22.76 -15.83
C ASP A 261 7.85 23.25 -15.71
N PRO A 262 7.62 24.47 -15.19
CA PRO A 262 6.28 25.00 -14.96
C PRO A 262 5.49 25.29 -16.25
N SER A 263 6.12 25.21 -17.42
CA SER A 263 5.42 25.42 -18.69
C SER A 263 4.47 24.27 -19.03
N TRP A 264 4.70 23.06 -18.46
CA TRP A 264 3.87 21.88 -18.71
C TRP A 264 3.66 20.99 -17.48
N MET A 265 4.31 21.28 -16.34
CA MET A 265 4.13 20.55 -15.07
C MET A 265 3.35 21.41 -14.07
N HIS A 266 2.26 20.88 -13.54
CA HIS A 266 1.37 21.61 -12.63
C HIS A 266 1.25 20.91 -11.28
N GLU A 267 1.66 21.58 -10.21
CA GLU A 267 1.44 21.10 -8.85
C GLU A 267 -0.01 21.37 -8.44
N ARG A 268 -0.77 20.30 -8.19
CA ARG A 268 -2.18 20.36 -7.76
C ARG A 268 -2.32 20.30 -6.23
N GLY A 269 -1.23 20.08 -5.51
CA GLY A 269 -1.23 19.96 -4.07
C GLY A 269 -1.90 18.67 -3.55
N ASN A 270 -2.28 18.70 -2.27
CA ASN A 270 -2.98 17.62 -1.60
C ASN A 270 -4.48 17.96 -1.53
N LEU A 271 -5.26 17.42 -2.43
CA LEU A 271 -6.71 17.63 -2.50
C LEU A 271 -7.46 16.68 -1.57
N ALA A 272 -8.62 17.10 -1.08
CA ALA A 272 -9.55 16.23 -0.36
C ALA A 272 -10.18 15.20 -1.32
N ASP A 273 -10.66 14.06 -0.79
CA ASP A 273 -11.14 12.93 -1.59
C ASP A 273 -12.11 13.28 -2.73
N PRO A 274 -13.20 14.05 -2.56
CA PRO A 274 -14.11 14.37 -3.66
C PRO A 274 -13.43 15.20 -4.76
N GLU A 275 -12.64 16.21 -4.38
CA GLU A 275 -11.94 17.09 -5.31
C GLU A 275 -10.80 16.35 -6.02
N PHE A 276 -10.06 15.51 -5.27
CA PHE A 276 -9.01 14.67 -5.81
C PHE A 276 -9.56 13.72 -6.88
N THR A 277 -10.63 13.02 -6.56
CA THR A 277 -11.26 12.07 -7.50
C THR A 277 -11.75 12.78 -8.76
N ALA A 278 -12.40 13.95 -8.64
CA ALA A 278 -12.84 14.74 -9.76
C ALA A 278 -11.67 15.20 -10.64
N ALA A 279 -10.63 15.77 -10.02
CA ALA A 279 -9.45 16.25 -10.74
C ALA A 279 -8.67 15.10 -11.43
N LEU A 280 -8.61 13.93 -10.78
CA LEU A 280 -7.94 12.76 -11.36
C LEU A 280 -8.71 12.22 -12.58
N ARG A 281 -10.05 12.23 -12.53
CA ARG A 281 -10.91 11.84 -13.64
C ARG A 281 -10.82 12.79 -14.86
N GLU A 282 -10.28 14.00 -14.68
CA GLU A 282 -9.99 14.93 -15.78
C GLU A 282 -8.68 14.62 -16.51
N CYS A 283 -7.86 13.71 -15.99
CA CYS A 283 -6.64 13.26 -16.66
C CYS A 283 -6.93 12.16 -17.70
N ASP A 284 -5.97 11.94 -18.61
CA ASP A 284 -6.06 10.94 -19.68
C ASP A 284 -5.23 9.70 -19.37
N TRP A 285 -4.14 9.86 -18.61
CA TRP A 285 -3.19 8.82 -18.25
C TRP A 285 -2.77 8.93 -16.79
N GLY A 286 -2.46 7.80 -16.17
CA GLY A 286 -1.77 7.73 -14.89
C GLY A 286 -0.31 7.29 -15.07
N PHE A 287 0.63 7.89 -14.34
CA PHE A 287 2.04 7.47 -14.34
C PHE A 287 2.45 6.87 -13.00
N ALA A 288 2.87 5.61 -13.03
CA ALA A 288 3.27 4.83 -11.86
C ALA A 288 4.77 4.42 -11.94
N PRO A 289 5.70 5.32 -11.55
CA PRO A 289 7.12 5.00 -11.49
C PRO A 289 7.42 4.08 -10.31
N MET A 290 8.16 3.01 -10.59
CA MET A 290 8.71 2.07 -9.61
C MET A 290 10.23 1.94 -9.84
N SER A 291 10.97 1.48 -8.84
CA SER A 291 12.41 1.22 -9.00
C SER A 291 12.64 0.13 -10.06
N LEU A 292 13.66 0.33 -10.90
CA LEU A 292 14.16 -0.66 -11.86
C LEU A 292 15.24 -1.56 -11.26
N ARG A 293 15.61 -1.34 -10.00
CA ARG A 293 16.72 -2.01 -9.33
C ARG A 293 16.30 -3.37 -8.80
N ASP A 294 17.11 -4.39 -9.04
CA ASP A 294 16.93 -5.75 -8.51
C ASP A 294 17.06 -5.80 -6.97
N ASP A 295 17.89 -4.92 -6.40
CA ASP A 295 18.21 -4.87 -4.98
C ASP A 295 17.24 -3.98 -4.15
N ASP A 296 16.07 -3.65 -4.70
CA ASP A 296 15.03 -2.88 -4.02
C ASP A 296 13.75 -3.72 -3.77
N PRO A 297 13.77 -4.60 -2.76
CA PRO A 297 12.65 -5.51 -2.50
C PRO A 297 11.36 -4.78 -2.12
N ARG A 298 11.46 -3.58 -1.56
CA ARG A 298 10.27 -2.77 -1.25
C ARG A 298 9.49 -2.41 -2.50
N HIS A 299 10.17 -1.96 -3.55
CA HIS A 299 9.51 -1.66 -4.82
C HIS A 299 9.08 -2.93 -5.55
N ARG A 300 9.89 -3.98 -5.48
CA ARG A 300 9.63 -5.26 -6.14
C ARG A 300 8.35 -5.93 -5.64
N PHE A 301 8.11 -5.93 -4.34
CA PHE A 301 6.99 -6.67 -3.73
C PHE A 301 5.79 -5.80 -3.38
N SER A 302 5.88 -4.47 -3.47
CA SER A 302 4.75 -3.61 -3.12
C SER A 302 3.76 -3.43 -4.27
N LEU A 303 2.50 -3.20 -3.87
CA LEU A 303 1.46 -2.69 -4.75
C LEU A 303 1.27 -1.19 -4.47
N SER A 304 1.60 -0.36 -5.45
CA SER A 304 1.47 1.09 -5.29
C SER A 304 0.01 1.53 -5.26
N THR A 305 -0.37 2.29 -4.24
CA THR A 305 -1.70 2.91 -4.15
C THR A 305 -2.02 3.85 -5.31
N LYS A 306 -1.00 4.39 -6.01
CA LYS A 306 -1.18 5.18 -7.24
C LYS A 306 -1.93 4.38 -8.30
N PHE A 307 -1.58 3.09 -8.46
CA PHE A 307 -2.22 2.20 -9.42
C PHE A 307 -3.72 2.07 -9.15
N VAL A 308 -4.09 1.87 -7.87
CA VAL A 308 -5.50 1.79 -7.45
C VAL A 308 -6.24 3.11 -7.73
N SER A 309 -5.59 4.26 -7.44
CA SER A 309 -6.18 5.57 -7.74
C SER A 309 -6.39 5.78 -9.24
N TYR A 310 -5.47 5.34 -10.09
CA TYR A 310 -5.64 5.45 -11.54
C TYR A 310 -6.74 4.54 -12.06
N LEU A 311 -6.81 3.30 -11.58
CA LEU A 311 -7.93 2.41 -11.90
C LEU A 311 -9.27 3.03 -11.51
N SER A 312 -9.40 3.59 -10.28
CA SER A 312 -10.66 4.20 -9.80
C SER A 312 -11.11 5.40 -10.65
N ALA A 313 -10.17 6.07 -11.31
CA ALA A 313 -10.45 7.16 -12.24
C ALA A 313 -10.58 6.67 -13.70
N GLY A 314 -10.40 5.37 -13.96
CA GLY A 314 -10.44 4.79 -15.30
C GLY A 314 -9.29 5.24 -16.20
N LEU A 315 -8.12 5.57 -15.65
CA LEU A 315 -6.98 6.02 -16.44
C LEU A 315 -6.18 4.83 -16.95
N PRO A 316 -5.88 4.75 -18.24
CA PRO A 316 -4.79 3.93 -18.75
C PRO A 316 -3.50 4.28 -18.02
N ILE A 317 -2.67 3.26 -17.71
CA ILE A 317 -1.55 3.43 -16.79
C ILE A 317 -0.22 3.24 -17.53
N ILE A 318 0.65 4.23 -17.45
CA ILE A 318 2.05 4.08 -17.84
C ILE A 318 2.80 3.63 -16.59
N THR A 319 3.24 2.38 -16.56
CA THR A 319 4.12 1.86 -15.53
C THR A 319 5.56 1.87 -16.03
N MET A 320 6.51 2.22 -15.15
CA MET A 320 7.93 2.12 -15.43
C MET A 320 8.63 1.54 -14.22
N GLY A 321 9.17 0.32 -14.32
CA GLY A 321 9.73 -0.37 -13.16
C GLY A 321 10.21 -1.79 -13.47
N HIS A 322 10.76 -2.45 -12.43
CA HIS A 322 11.22 -3.82 -12.54
C HIS A 322 10.05 -4.76 -12.93
N PRO A 323 10.26 -5.74 -13.84
CA PRO A 323 9.21 -6.63 -14.34
C PRO A 323 8.45 -7.42 -13.27
N GLU A 324 9.08 -7.71 -12.13
CA GLU A 324 8.48 -8.44 -11.01
C GLU A 324 7.73 -7.56 -10.02
N THR A 325 7.70 -6.25 -10.23
CA THR A 325 6.90 -5.34 -9.39
C THR A 325 5.41 -5.63 -9.57
N GLY A 326 4.67 -5.76 -8.48
CA GLY A 326 3.23 -6.09 -8.52
C GLY A 326 2.43 -5.16 -9.44
N VAL A 327 2.75 -3.86 -9.46
CA VAL A 327 2.13 -2.89 -10.37
C VAL A 327 2.40 -3.21 -11.84
N VAL A 328 3.66 -3.56 -12.19
CA VAL A 328 4.06 -3.88 -13.57
C VAL A 328 3.47 -5.22 -13.99
N GLN A 329 3.42 -6.20 -13.09
CA GLN A 329 2.79 -7.50 -13.34
C GLN A 329 1.31 -7.34 -13.67
N LEU A 330 0.54 -6.64 -12.84
CA LEU A 330 -0.88 -6.38 -13.06
C LEU A 330 -1.12 -5.58 -14.34
N ALA A 331 -0.33 -4.51 -14.57
CA ALA A 331 -0.47 -3.71 -15.78
C ALA A 331 -0.22 -4.53 -17.07
N LYS A 332 0.69 -5.48 -17.01
CA LYS A 332 0.98 -6.40 -18.12
C LYS A 332 -0.10 -7.48 -18.28
N GLU A 333 -0.50 -8.12 -17.19
CA GLU A 333 -1.50 -9.20 -17.17
C GLU A 333 -2.85 -8.74 -17.73
N TYR A 334 -3.28 -7.57 -17.28
CA TYR A 334 -4.54 -6.98 -17.71
C TYR A 334 -4.41 -6.04 -18.91
N SER A 335 -3.20 -5.76 -19.38
CA SER A 335 -2.97 -4.84 -20.52
C SER A 335 -3.60 -3.46 -20.33
N VAL A 336 -3.55 -2.91 -19.11
CA VAL A 336 -4.22 -1.65 -18.74
C VAL A 336 -3.47 -0.39 -19.19
N GLY A 337 -2.43 -0.53 -20.02
CA GLY A 337 -1.67 0.61 -20.53
C GLY A 337 -0.29 0.23 -21.06
N LEU A 338 0.73 1.02 -20.72
CA LEU A 338 2.12 0.83 -21.17
C LEU A 338 3.03 0.37 -20.02
N CYS A 339 3.85 -0.65 -20.28
CA CYS A 339 4.84 -1.16 -19.31
C CYS A 339 6.27 -0.92 -19.82
N LEU A 340 6.97 0.06 -19.24
CA LEU A 340 8.36 0.37 -19.53
C LEU A 340 9.29 -0.35 -18.54
N LYS A 341 10.35 -1.00 -19.05
CA LYS A 341 11.26 -1.86 -18.27
C LYS A 341 12.70 -1.35 -18.26
N SER A 342 12.93 -0.15 -18.78
CA SER A 342 14.27 0.40 -18.98
C SER A 342 14.21 1.93 -18.91
N THR A 343 15.35 2.57 -18.63
CA THR A 343 15.58 3.99 -18.78
C THR A 343 16.29 4.35 -20.11
N ASN A 344 16.46 3.38 -21.00
CA ASN A 344 17.09 3.59 -22.32
C ASN A 344 16.23 4.51 -23.17
N ARG A 345 16.68 5.75 -23.32
CA ARG A 345 15.96 6.86 -23.91
C ARG A 345 15.36 6.59 -25.29
N PRO A 346 16.11 6.12 -26.32
CA PRO A 346 15.51 5.89 -27.63
C PRO A 346 14.31 4.95 -27.61
N ALA A 347 14.43 3.85 -26.84
CA ALA A 347 13.36 2.86 -26.76
C ALA A 347 12.13 3.38 -26.02
N ILE A 348 12.31 4.06 -24.86
CA ILE A 348 11.16 4.59 -24.11
C ILE A 348 10.51 5.77 -24.80
N ASP A 349 11.28 6.63 -25.49
CA ASP A 349 10.75 7.76 -26.25
C ASP A 349 9.80 7.26 -27.35
N GLU A 350 10.18 6.23 -28.11
CA GLU A 350 9.36 5.62 -29.16
C GLU A 350 8.07 5.00 -28.60
N GLU A 351 8.18 4.23 -27.51
CA GLU A 351 7.02 3.57 -26.90
C GLU A 351 6.03 4.58 -26.31
N ILE A 352 6.52 5.63 -25.65
CA ILE A 352 5.68 6.68 -25.07
C ILE A 352 5.02 7.48 -26.19
N LEU A 353 5.78 7.88 -27.22
CA LEU A 353 5.23 8.59 -28.38
C LEU A 353 4.09 7.78 -29.02
N ARG A 354 4.31 6.49 -29.25
CA ARG A 354 3.30 5.59 -29.83
C ARG A 354 2.01 5.55 -29.03
N VAL A 355 2.07 5.46 -27.68
CA VAL A 355 0.85 5.35 -26.87
C VAL A 355 0.17 6.70 -26.67
N LEU A 356 0.91 7.79 -26.51
CA LEU A 356 0.33 9.13 -26.37
C LEU A 356 -0.26 9.67 -27.68
N SER A 357 0.14 9.09 -28.83
CA SER A 357 -0.47 9.39 -30.13
C SER A 357 -1.82 8.71 -30.35
N ILE A 358 -2.26 7.82 -29.46
CA ILE A 358 -3.59 7.20 -29.53
C ILE A 358 -4.64 8.29 -29.29
N SER A 359 -5.57 8.43 -30.23
CA SER A 359 -6.63 9.44 -30.16
C SER A 359 -7.57 9.21 -28.99
N ASN A 360 -7.91 7.94 -28.75
CA ASN A 360 -8.82 7.48 -27.71
C ASN A 360 -8.17 6.37 -26.89
N ALA A 361 -7.53 6.73 -25.78
CA ALA A 361 -6.89 5.76 -24.89
C ALA A 361 -7.92 4.93 -24.10
N TRP A 362 -9.09 5.51 -23.78
CA TRP A 362 -10.15 4.76 -23.07
C TRP A 362 -10.77 3.68 -23.94
N GLU A 363 -11.05 3.93 -25.20
CA GLU A 363 -11.56 2.91 -26.13
C GLU A 363 -10.62 1.71 -26.20
N LYS A 364 -9.32 1.97 -26.20
CA LYS A 364 -8.29 0.94 -26.32
C LYS A 364 -8.10 0.13 -25.02
N PHE A 365 -8.03 0.81 -23.88
CA PHE A 365 -7.62 0.20 -22.60
C PHE A 365 -8.76 0.07 -21.59
N GLY A 366 -9.88 0.76 -21.79
CA GLY A 366 -11.00 0.80 -20.87
C GLY A 366 -11.58 -0.58 -20.53
N PRO A 367 -11.88 -1.45 -21.51
CA PRO A 367 -12.39 -2.80 -21.22
C PRO A 367 -11.45 -3.60 -20.30
N GLU A 368 -10.14 -3.47 -20.49
CA GLU A 368 -9.12 -4.16 -19.70
C GLU A 368 -8.97 -3.54 -18.30
N ILE A 369 -9.13 -2.21 -18.18
CA ILE A 369 -9.19 -1.51 -16.89
C ILE A 369 -10.40 -1.98 -16.08
N VAL A 370 -11.58 -2.06 -16.69
CA VAL A 370 -12.79 -2.58 -16.04
C VAL A 370 -12.58 -4.03 -15.60
N ARG A 371 -12.05 -4.88 -16.46
CA ARG A 371 -11.72 -6.28 -16.14
C ARG A 371 -10.77 -6.39 -14.94
N CYS A 372 -9.69 -5.62 -14.93
CA CYS A 372 -8.73 -5.57 -13.83
C CYS A 372 -9.39 -5.06 -12.53
N ALA A 373 -10.20 -4.02 -12.62
CA ALA A 373 -10.88 -3.41 -11.48
C ALA A 373 -11.81 -4.42 -10.77
N TYR A 374 -12.61 -5.17 -11.53
CA TYR A 374 -13.51 -6.17 -10.96
C TYR A 374 -12.78 -7.44 -10.48
N ALA A 375 -11.77 -7.91 -11.22
CA ALA A 375 -11.08 -9.15 -10.88
C ALA A 375 -10.20 -8.99 -9.61
N GLU A 376 -9.49 -7.87 -9.50
CA GLU A 376 -8.46 -7.70 -8.47
C GLU A 376 -8.86 -6.70 -7.38
N PHE A 377 -9.67 -5.69 -7.72
CA PHE A 377 -9.85 -4.52 -6.85
C PHE A 377 -11.28 -4.32 -6.36
N ASP A 378 -12.20 -5.27 -6.54
CA ASP A 378 -13.53 -5.16 -5.93
C ASP A 378 -13.42 -5.20 -4.41
N GLN A 379 -13.64 -4.04 -3.76
CA GLN A 379 -13.59 -3.89 -2.31
C GLN A 379 -14.52 -4.87 -1.58
N ALA A 380 -15.68 -5.15 -2.13
CA ALA A 380 -16.64 -6.04 -1.50
C ALA A 380 -16.13 -7.48 -1.47
N GLN A 381 -15.49 -7.94 -2.55
CA GLN A 381 -14.87 -9.26 -2.63
C GLN A 381 -13.66 -9.37 -1.69
N LEU A 382 -12.73 -8.40 -1.74
CA LEU A 382 -11.55 -8.35 -0.86
C LEU A 382 -11.94 -8.37 0.62
N LYS A 383 -12.92 -7.54 0.99
CA LYS A 383 -13.46 -7.50 2.35
C LYS A 383 -14.12 -8.81 2.76
N SER A 384 -14.88 -9.43 1.87
CA SER A 384 -15.54 -10.72 2.13
C SER A 384 -14.52 -11.83 2.37
N SER A 385 -13.45 -11.90 1.58
CA SER A 385 -12.34 -12.84 1.76
C SER A 385 -11.64 -12.65 3.12
N LEU A 386 -11.28 -11.41 3.45
CA LEU A 386 -10.65 -11.10 4.74
C LEU A 386 -11.56 -11.46 5.93
N TRP A 387 -12.84 -11.15 5.85
CA TRP A 387 -13.79 -11.47 6.91
C TRP A 387 -14.01 -12.98 7.06
N ALA A 388 -13.99 -13.75 5.97
CA ALA A 388 -13.98 -15.22 6.02
C ALA A 388 -12.73 -15.76 6.72
N ASN A 389 -11.57 -15.12 6.52
CA ASN A 389 -10.35 -15.42 7.26
C ASN A 389 -10.51 -15.18 8.78
N PHE A 390 -11.17 -14.08 9.16
CA PHE A 390 -11.45 -13.83 10.58
C PHE A 390 -12.39 -14.88 11.19
N GLN A 391 -13.38 -15.35 10.43
CA GLN A 391 -14.24 -16.45 10.89
C GLN A 391 -13.43 -17.75 11.11
N ARG A 392 -12.52 -18.09 10.19
CA ARG A 392 -11.61 -19.23 10.34
C ARG A 392 -10.74 -19.10 11.61
N CYS A 393 -10.24 -17.91 11.91
CA CYS A 393 -9.49 -17.63 13.14
C CYS A 393 -10.35 -17.80 14.39
N ALA A 394 -11.58 -17.30 14.39
CA ALA A 394 -12.51 -17.42 15.53
C ALA A 394 -12.84 -18.89 15.84
N MET A 395 -13.02 -19.74 14.82
CA MET A 395 -13.24 -21.17 14.99
C MET A 395 -12.06 -21.87 15.67
N VAL A 396 -10.81 -21.49 15.35
CA VAL A 396 -9.61 -22.03 16.03
C VAL A 396 -9.59 -21.61 17.50
N THR A 397 -9.92 -20.36 17.80
CA THR A 397 -10.02 -19.85 19.17
C THR A 397 -11.06 -20.62 20.00
N ALA A 398 -12.22 -20.92 19.41
CA ALA A 398 -13.28 -21.65 20.08
C ALA A 398 -12.87 -23.10 20.45
N ARG A 399 -12.06 -23.74 19.60
CA ARG A 399 -11.55 -25.10 19.84
C ARG A 399 -10.42 -25.15 20.87
N SER A 400 -9.81 -24.03 21.20
CA SER A 400 -8.69 -23.93 22.15
C SER A 400 -9.13 -23.58 23.57
N LYS A 401 -10.41 -23.30 23.77
CA LYS A 401 -11.07 -23.10 25.08
C LYS A 401 -11.65 -24.39 25.61
#